data_382a4011624b0131b248cb85771c389f
#
_entry.id   382a4011624b0131b248cb85771c389f
#
_cell.length_a   1.000
_cell.length_b   1.000
_cell.length_c   1.000
_cell.angle_alpha   90.00
_cell.angle_beta   90.00
_cell.angle_gamma   90.00
#
_symmetry.space_group_name_H-M   'P 1'
#
loop_
_entity.id
_entity.type
_entity.pdbx_description
1 polymer ?
#
loop_
_entity_poly.entity_id
_entity_poly.type
_entity_poly.pdbx_seq_one_letter_code
_entity_poly.pdbx_strand_id
1 'polypeptide(L)'
;MRIGIGLPAAVPGADMTTLGRWAADSEQAGFAAVGVIDRLVYANLDPLIALALAAARTERVDLVTTVLSIGWRNNPILVAKQMASLDLASGGRLLAGLGLGGWPQDYLASQVPQAASAAAWESSLAAMRQVWDGNLRGQGGPTPELPEGRPALLFGGLVPAAYRRAVAHGQGWREA
;
A
#
# COMPACT_ATOMS: atom_id res chain seq x y z
N MET A 1 -16.92 5.04 -15.48
CA MET A 1 -15.73 5.62 -14.79
C MET A 1 -15.81 5.23 -13.32
N ARG A 2 -14.73 4.76 -12.71
CA ARG A 2 -14.68 4.43 -11.26
C ARG A 2 -13.99 5.59 -10.54
N ILE A 3 -14.60 6.12 -9.50
CA ILE A 3 -14.08 7.27 -8.73
C ILE A 3 -13.78 6.82 -7.32
N GLY A 4 -12.56 7.10 -6.84
CA GLY A 4 -12.16 6.91 -5.45
C GLY A 4 -12.07 8.25 -4.69
N ILE A 5 -12.04 8.17 -3.36
CA ILE A 5 -11.90 9.33 -2.48
C ILE A 5 -10.80 9.07 -1.44
N GLY A 6 -10.11 10.13 -0.99
CA GLY A 6 -9.10 10.04 0.06
C GLY A 6 -9.71 9.82 1.44
N LEU A 7 -9.09 8.97 2.24
CA LEU A 7 -9.37 8.88 3.67
C LEU A 7 -8.76 10.09 4.41
N PRO A 8 -9.41 10.62 5.46
CA PRO A 8 -8.92 11.78 6.21
C PRO A 8 -7.77 11.42 7.17
N ALA A 9 -6.85 10.55 6.75
CA ALA A 9 -5.76 10.03 7.59
C ALA A 9 -4.70 11.09 7.96
N ALA A 10 -4.65 12.21 7.25
CA ALA A 10 -3.74 13.33 7.48
C ALA A 10 -4.50 14.63 7.83
N VAL A 11 -5.79 14.56 8.14
CA VAL A 11 -6.59 15.72 8.51
C VAL A 11 -6.46 15.96 10.03
N PRO A 12 -6.04 17.16 10.46
CA PRO A 12 -5.94 17.48 11.88
C PRO A 12 -7.29 17.26 12.60
N GLY A 13 -7.25 16.57 13.73
CA GLY A 13 -8.44 16.28 14.54
C GLY A 13 -9.27 15.08 14.06
N ALA A 14 -8.95 14.47 12.93
CA ALA A 14 -9.57 13.22 12.53
C ALA A 14 -9.07 12.07 13.42
N ASP A 15 -10.01 11.39 14.06
CA ASP A 15 -9.75 10.21 14.88
C ASP A 15 -10.12 8.92 14.12
N MET A 16 -9.87 7.77 14.75
CA MET A 16 -10.16 6.47 14.17
C MET A 16 -11.66 6.24 13.91
N THR A 17 -12.53 6.82 14.73
CA THR A 17 -13.99 6.76 14.55
C THR A 17 -14.42 7.55 13.32
N THR A 18 -13.89 8.75 13.15
CA THR A 18 -14.12 9.60 11.98
C THR A 18 -13.65 8.94 10.71
N LEU A 19 -12.44 8.34 10.70
CA LEU A 19 -11.90 7.66 9.55
C LEU A 19 -12.75 6.44 9.15
N GLY A 20 -13.14 5.62 10.12
CA GLY A 20 -13.98 4.45 9.87
C GLY A 20 -15.36 4.81 9.34
N ARG A 21 -15.98 5.87 9.89
CA ARG A 21 -17.26 6.41 9.38
C ARG A 21 -17.12 6.96 7.97
N TRP A 22 -16.08 7.75 7.71
CA TRP A 22 -15.81 8.29 6.37
C TRP A 22 -15.70 7.19 5.31
N ALA A 23 -15.02 6.08 5.63
CA ALA A 23 -14.93 4.93 4.73
C ALA A 23 -16.30 4.32 4.43
N ALA A 24 -17.13 4.08 5.46
CA ALA A 24 -18.46 3.53 5.32
C ALA A 24 -19.40 4.47 4.53
N ASP A 25 -19.39 5.77 4.85
CA ASP A 25 -20.20 6.78 4.16
C ASP A 25 -19.77 6.92 2.68
N SER A 26 -18.47 6.81 2.41
CA SER A 26 -17.96 6.83 1.03
C SER A 26 -18.46 5.63 0.22
N GLU A 27 -18.48 4.46 0.82
CA GLU A 27 -19.03 3.25 0.19
C GLU A 27 -20.53 3.40 -0.08
N GLN A 28 -21.30 3.94 0.88
CA GLN A 28 -22.72 4.18 0.72
C GLN A 28 -23.02 5.25 -0.35
N ALA A 29 -22.16 6.25 -0.47
CA ALA A 29 -22.25 7.28 -1.51
C ALA A 29 -21.85 6.79 -2.91
N GLY A 30 -21.41 5.52 -3.05
CA GLY A 30 -21.13 4.90 -4.35
C GLY A 30 -19.72 5.15 -4.86
N PHE A 31 -18.77 5.60 -4.02
CA PHE A 31 -17.36 5.62 -4.40
C PHE A 31 -16.85 4.19 -4.61
N ALA A 32 -16.00 4.02 -5.62
CA ALA A 32 -15.45 2.73 -5.98
C ALA A 32 -14.21 2.34 -5.15
N ALA A 33 -13.54 3.33 -4.55
CA ALA A 33 -12.32 3.11 -3.78
C ALA A 33 -12.16 4.16 -2.68
N VAL A 34 -11.46 3.79 -1.61
CA VAL A 34 -10.92 4.73 -0.61
C VAL A 34 -9.40 4.64 -0.63
N GLY A 35 -8.73 5.79 -0.62
CA GLY A 35 -7.29 5.88 -0.76
C GLY A 35 -6.62 6.58 0.42
N VAL A 36 -5.34 6.27 0.64
CA VAL A 36 -4.54 6.87 1.72
C VAL A 36 -3.12 7.19 1.25
N ILE A 37 -2.59 8.33 1.68
CA ILE A 37 -1.19 8.73 1.46
C ILE A 37 -0.26 8.04 2.45
N ASP A 38 1.02 7.92 2.10
CA ASP A 38 2.06 7.38 2.96
C ASP A 38 3.18 8.40 3.18
N ARG A 39 3.41 8.74 4.44
CA ARG A 39 4.53 9.52 4.92
C ARG A 39 4.99 8.96 6.25
N LEU A 40 6.30 8.96 6.51
CA LEU A 40 6.85 8.55 7.80
C LEU A 40 6.94 9.74 8.76
N VAL A 41 7.52 10.85 8.31
CA VAL A 41 7.69 12.07 9.11
C VAL A 41 6.63 13.09 8.73
N TYR A 42 5.40 12.79 9.09
CA TYR A 42 4.25 13.66 8.85
C TYR A 42 3.11 13.30 9.81
N ALA A 43 2.22 14.23 10.09
CA ALA A 43 1.07 14.02 11.00
C ALA A 43 -0.07 13.27 10.29
N ASN A 44 0.17 12.03 9.93
CA ASN A 44 -0.81 11.11 9.35
C ASN A 44 -0.77 9.75 10.06
N LEU A 45 -1.86 9.00 9.93
CA LEU A 45 -1.88 7.60 10.34
C LEU A 45 -1.03 6.74 9.38
N ASP A 46 -0.46 5.65 9.88
CA ASP A 46 0.15 4.65 8.99
C ASP A 46 -0.88 4.16 7.96
N PRO A 47 -0.54 4.13 6.67
CA PRO A 47 -1.49 3.83 5.60
C PRO A 47 -2.12 2.43 5.70
N LEU A 48 -1.35 1.42 6.09
CA LEU A 48 -1.87 0.05 6.18
C LEU A 48 -2.80 -0.11 7.39
N ILE A 49 -2.52 0.59 8.49
CA ILE A 49 -3.42 0.63 9.66
C ILE A 49 -4.72 1.37 9.33
N ALA A 50 -4.62 2.51 8.64
CA ALA A 50 -5.80 3.27 8.20
C ALA A 50 -6.69 2.46 7.25
N LEU A 51 -6.09 1.74 6.29
CA LEU A 51 -6.82 0.86 5.38
C LEU A 51 -7.39 -0.38 6.07
N ALA A 52 -6.71 -0.94 7.09
CA ALA A 52 -7.26 -2.04 7.88
C ALA A 52 -8.53 -1.62 8.63
N LEU A 53 -8.56 -0.40 9.17
CA LEU A 53 -9.78 0.15 9.76
C LEU A 53 -10.89 0.36 8.72
N ALA A 54 -10.56 0.88 7.54
CA ALA A 54 -11.52 1.02 6.45
C ALA A 54 -12.06 -0.35 6.00
N ALA A 55 -11.20 -1.37 5.90
CA ALA A 55 -11.59 -2.74 5.59
C ALA A 55 -12.65 -3.29 6.55
N ALA A 56 -12.48 -3.02 7.85
CA ALA A 56 -13.42 -3.46 8.89
C ALA A 56 -14.78 -2.72 8.87
N ARG A 57 -14.92 -1.66 8.09
CA ARG A 57 -16.10 -0.80 8.01
C ARG A 57 -16.77 -0.82 6.64
N THR A 58 -16.20 -1.53 5.68
CA THR A 58 -16.66 -1.57 4.29
C THR A 58 -16.64 -3.00 3.75
N GLU A 59 -17.42 -3.25 2.70
CA GLU A 59 -17.55 -4.59 2.10
C GLU A 59 -17.16 -4.62 0.60
N ARG A 60 -17.22 -3.48 -0.10
CA ARG A 60 -17.13 -3.43 -1.57
C ARG A 60 -16.05 -2.51 -2.12
N VAL A 61 -15.77 -1.38 -1.45
CA VAL A 61 -14.80 -0.41 -1.97
C VAL A 61 -13.39 -0.99 -1.99
N ASP A 62 -12.63 -0.68 -3.05
CA ASP A 62 -11.22 -0.99 -3.11
C ASP A 62 -10.45 -0.15 -2.07
N LEU A 63 -9.43 -0.75 -1.47
CA LEU A 63 -8.55 -0.14 -0.49
C LEU A 63 -7.24 0.22 -1.16
N VAL A 64 -6.94 1.50 -1.33
CA VAL A 64 -5.84 1.94 -2.20
C VAL A 64 -4.76 2.67 -1.43
N THR A 65 -3.51 2.22 -1.54
CA THR A 65 -2.37 3.06 -1.15
C THR A 65 -2.00 4.02 -2.29
N THR A 66 -1.82 5.32 -1.98
CA THR A 66 -1.73 6.37 -3.02
C THR A 66 -0.49 7.27 -2.94
N VAL A 67 0.74 6.78 -2.79
CA VAL A 67 1.21 5.39 -2.87
C VAL A 67 1.88 4.95 -1.56
N LEU A 68 2.08 3.65 -1.36
CA LEU A 68 2.95 3.14 -0.29
C LEU A 68 4.42 3.33 -0.70
N SER A 69 5.16 4.07 0.10
CA SER A 69 6.56 4.42 -0.19
C SER A 69 7.49 3.29 0.26
N ILE A 70 7.87 2.40 -0.66
CA ILE A 70 8.74 1.26 -0.32
C ILE A 70 10.23 1.63 -0.33
N GLY A 71 10.60 2.81 -0.84
CA GLY A 71 12.00 3.20 -0.97
C GLY A 71 12.73 3.38 0.36
N TRP A 72 12.07 3.85 1.40
CA TRP A 72 12.63 4.00 2.74
C TRP A 72 12.27 2.84 3.69
N ARG A 73 11.44 1.88 3.26
CA ARG A 73 11.09 0.70 4.05
C ARG A 73 12.17 -0.36 3.88
N ASN A 74 12.99 -0.56 4.91
CA ASN A 74 14.17 -1.45 4.88
C ASN A 74 13.85 -2.93 5.09
N ASN A 75 12.59 -3.31 5.26
CA ASN A 75 12.16 -4.70 5.41
C ASN A 75 11.00 -5.03 4.45
N PRO A 76 11.29 -5.37 3.19
CA PRO A 76 10.27 -5.69 2.20
C PRO A 76 9.45 -6.94 2.56
N ILE A 77 10.01 -7.89 3.31
CA ILE A 77 9.30 -9.09 3.77
C ILE A 77 8.19 -8.70 4.75
N LEU A 78 8.47 -7.80 5.70
CA LEU A 78 7.47 -7.31 6.64
C LEU A 78 6.35 -6.56 5.91
N VAL A 79 6.72 -5.69 4.97
CA VAL A 79 5.74 -4.94 4.15
C VAL A 79 4.85 -5.89 3.35
N ALA A 80 5.43 -6.88 2.70
CA ALA A 80 4.68 -7.89 1.96
C ALA A 80 3.72 -8.68 2.83
N LYS A 81 4.14 -9.06 4.04
CA LYS A 81 3.29 -9.75 5.02
C LYS A 81 2.13 -8.86 5.49
N GLN A 82 2.38 -7.58 5.77
CA GLN A 82 1.34 -6.62 6.14
C GLN A 82 0.32 -6.43 5.03
N MET A 83 0.77 -6.28 3.79
CA MET A 83 -0.10 -6.17 2.61
C MET A 83 -0.94 -7.44 2.41
N ALA A 84 -0.32 -8.62 2.49
CA ALA A 84 -1.02 -9.89 2.39
C ALA A 84 -2.09 -10.06 3.48
N SER A 85 -1.77 -9.66 4.70
CA SER A 85 -2.72 -9.71 5.83
C SER A 85 -3.91 -8.76 5.61
N LEU A 86 -3.66 -7.56 5.11
CA LEU A 86 -4.72 -6.60 4.80
C LEU A 86 -5.57 -7.07 3.62
N ASP A 87 -4.95 -7.62 2.59
CA ASP A 87 -5.66 -8.16 1.43
C ASP A 87 -6.59 -9.31 1.84
N LEU A 88 -6.08 -10.27 2.61
CA LEU A 88 -6.89 -11.36 3.17
C LEU A 88 -8.03 -10.84 4.05
N ALA A 89 -7.74 -9.92 4.98
CA ALA A 89 -8.74 -9.36 5.90
C ALA A 89 -9.83 -8.56 5.17
N SER A 90 -9.52 -8.01 4.02
CA SER A 90 -10.46 -7.26 3.19
C SER A 90 -11.19 -8.13 2.14
N GLY A 91 -10.88 -9.42 2.02
CA GLY A 91 -11.45 -10.29 0.99
C GLY A 91 -10.94 -9.98 -0.43
N GLY A 92 -9.66 -9.63 -0.55
CA GLY A 92 -9.01 -9.38 -1.87
C GLY A 92 -9.23 -7.97 -2.42
N ARG A 93 -9.59 -6.99 -1.57
CA ARG A 93 -9.88 -5.60 -2.00
C ARG A 93 -8.69 -4.66 -1.97
N LEU A 94 -7.48 -5.13 -1.60
CA LEU A 94 -6.30 -4.28 -1.56
C LEU A 94 -5.79 -4.01 -2.98
N LEU A 95 -5.72 -2.75 -3.35
CA LEU A 95 -5.06 -2.26 -4.55
C LEU A 95 -3.82 -1.47 -4.12
N ALA A 96 -2.68 -2.13 -4.11
CA ALA A 96 -1.46 -1.58 -3.55
C ALA A 96 -0.71 -0.71 -4.57
N GLY A 97 -0.87 0.60 -4.46
CA GLY A 97 -0.02 1.54 -5.18
C GLY A 97 1.35 1.63 -4.51
N LEU A 98 2.41 1.32 -5.23
CA LEU A 98 3.79 1.34 -4.75
C LEU A 98 4.59 2.46 -5.40
N GLY A 99 5.39 3.16 -4.60
CA GLY A 99 6.29 4.19 -5.05
C GLY A 99 7.62 4.18 -4.28
N LEU A 100 8.63 4.91 -4.77
CA LEU A 100 9.88 5.07 -4.02
C LEU A 100 9.69 5.98 -2.81
N GLY A 101 8.82 6.97 -2.91
CA GLY A 101 8.74 8.07 -1.96
C GLY A 101 9.75 9.17 -2.30
N GLY A 102 9.28 10.43 -2.30
CA GLY A 102 10.09 11.58 -2.71
C GLY A 102 10.63 12.44 -1.57
N TRP A 103 10.31 12.13 -0.32
CA TRP A 103 10.57 13.02 0.80
C TRP A 103 11.85 12.65 1.57
N PRO A 104 12.89 13.50 1.53
CA PRO A 104 14.19 13.21 2.17
C PRO A 104 14.10 12.95 3.67
N GLN A 105 13.15 13.59 4.36
CA GLN A 105 12.96 13.43 5.81
C GLN A 105 12.56 11.99 6.18
N ASP A 106 11.75 11.34 5.35
CA ASP A 106 11.31 9.97 5.58
C ASP A 106 12.49 8.99 5.45
N TYR A 107 13.39 9.24 4.48
CA TYR A 107 14.63 8.48 4.32
C TYR A 107 15.61 8.71 5.46
N LEU A 108 15.77 9.95 5.90
CA LEU A 108 16.65 10.30 7.02
C LEU A 108 16.19 9.61 8.31
N ALA A 109 14.89 9.69 8.61
CA ALA A 109 14.32 9.08 9.81
C ALA A 109 14.41 7.53 9.79
N SER A 110 14.29 6.91 8.62
CA SER A 110 14.41 5.46 8.45
C SER A 110 15.85 4.97 8.33
N GLN A 111 16.84 5.89 8.30
CA GLN A 111 18.27 5.59 8.11
C GLN A 111 18.57 4.82 6.81
N VAL A 112 17.78 5.05 5.77
CA VAL A 112 17.95 4.47 4.44
C VAL A 112 18.49 5.54 3.49
N PRO A 113 19.60 5.31 2.79
CA PRO A 113 20.12 6.25 1.81
C PRO A 113 19.13 6.40 0.62
N GLN A 114 18.60 7.59 0.39
CA GLN A 114 17.64 7.83 -0.70
C GLN A 114 18.21 7.46 -2.06
N ALA A 115 19.50 7.71 -2.30
CA ALA A 115 20.18 7.37 -3.56
C ALA A 115 20.19 5.86 -3.86
N ALA A 116 20.13 5.00 -2.83
CA ALA A 116 20.13 3.55 -2.99
C ALA A 116 18.73 2.97 -3.27
N SER A 117 17.67 3.72 -3.01
CA SER A 117 16.29 3.21 -3.06
C SER A 117 15.86 2.76 -4.46
N ALA A 118 16.29 3.46 -5.50
CA ALA A 118 15.97 3.10 -6.89
C ALA A 118 16.67 1.80 -7.33
N ALA A 119 17.89 1.55 -6.88
CA ALA A 119 18.62 0.32 -7.15
C ALA A 119 18.05 -0.87 -6.36
N ALA A 120 17.59 -0.63 -5.12
CA ALA A 120 17.00 -1.66 -4.27
C ALA A 120 15.56 -2.03 -4.66
N TRP A 121 14.91 -1.28 -5.54
CA TRP A 121 13.51 -1.49 -5.90
C TRP A 121 13.20 -2.89 -6.39
N GLU A 122 13.93 -3.36 -7.39
CA GLU A 122 13.66 -4.66 -8.02
C GLU A 122 13.91 -5.82 -7.04
N SER A 123 14.95 -5.72 -6.21
CA SER A 123 15.22 -6.71 -5.17
C SER A 123 14.15 -6.71 -4.07
N SER A 124 13.66 -5.54 -3.70
CA SER A 124 12.55 -5.42 -2.74
C SER A 124 11.26 -6.04 -3.28
N LEU A 125 10.92 -5.76 -4.53
CA LEU A 125 9.74 -6.35 -5.17
C LEU A 125 9.87 -7.87 -5.32
N ALA A 126 11.06 -8.37 -5.67
CA ALA A 126 11.33 -9.81 -5.75
C ALA A 126 11.17 -10.48 -4.38
N ALA A 127 11.69 -9.85 -3.31
CA ALA A 127 11.52 -10.35 -1.95
C ALA A 127 10.04 -10.37 -1.50
N MET A 128 9.28 -9.31 -1.82
CA MET A 128 7.85 -9.26 -1.54
C MET A 128 7.09 -10.39 -2.25
N ARG A 129 7.42 -10.68 -3.51
CA ARG A 129 6.82 -11.79 -4.26
C ARG A 129 7.09 -13.15 -3.64
N GLN A 130 8.29 -13.39 -3.09
CA GLN A 130 8.58 -14.64 -2.39
C GLN A 130 7.62 -14.89 -1.22
N VAL A 131 7.18 -13.82 -0.54
CA VAL A 131 6.16 -13.92 0.51
C VAL A 131 4.82 -14.34 -0.08
N TRP A 132 4.36 -13.64 -1.10
CA TRP A 132 3.02 -13.85 -1.69
C TRP A 132 2.92 -15.18 -2.45
N ASP A 133 3.98 -15.60 -3.11
CA ASP A 133 4.04 -16.87 -3.85
C ASP A 133 4.28 -18.08 -2.92
N GLY A 134 4.33 -17.86 -1.58
CA GLY A 134 4.54 -18.93 -0.61
C GLY A 134 5.95 -19.54 -0.61
N ASN A 135 6.92 -18.90 -1.28
CA ASN A 135 8.29 -19.40 -1.42
C ASN A 135 9.18 -19.06 -0.21
N LEU A 136 8.76 -18.11 0.62
CA LEU A 136 9.46 -17.80 1.86
C LEU A 136 9.02 -18.78 2.95
N ARG A 137 9.86 -19.79 3.21
CA ARG A 137 9.60 -20.81 4.21
C ARG A 137 10.34 -20.49 5.51
N GLY A 138 9.64 -20.60 6.64
CA GLY A 138 10.18 -20.51 7.98
C GLY A 138 9.70 -21.68 8.85
N GLN A 139 10.09 -21.71 10.13
CA GLN A 139 9.64 -22.76 11.06
C GLN A 139 8.14 -22.73 11.33
N GLY A 140 7.46 -21.61 11.05
CA GLY A 140 6.01 -21.46 11.26
C GLY A 140 5.13 -21.86 10.07
N GLY A 141 5.71 -22.41 9.00
CA GLY A 141 4.95 -22.81 7.81
C GLY A 141 4.82 -21.70 6.75
N PRO A 142 4.06 -21.91 5.68
CA PRO A 142 3.88 -20.92 4.61
C PRO A 142 3.11 -19.69 5.12
N THR A 143 3.31 -18.58 4.43
CA THR A 143 2.41 -17.43 4.57
C THR A 143 0.98 -17.83 4.20
N PRO A 144 -0.06 -17.18 4.75
CA PRO A 144 -1.43 -17.46 4.36
C PRO A 144 -1.60 -17.38 2.83
N GLU A 145 -2.35 -18.31 2.26
CA GLU A 145 -2.75 -18.22 0.86
C GLU A 145 -3.64 -16.99 0.66
N LEU A 146 -3.35 -16.23 -0.38
CA LEU A 146 -4.16 -15.08 -0.75
C LEU A 146 -5.24 -15.49 -1.74
N PRO A 147 -6.45 -14.91 -1.68
CA PRO A 147 -7.58 -15.30 -2.53
C PRO A 147 -7.25 -15.28 -4.03
N GLU A 148 -6.44 -14.32 -4.46
CA GLU A 148 -6.01 -14.16 -5.86
C GLU A 148 -4.50 -14.36 -6.06
N GLY A 149 -3.83 -15.02 -5.13
CA GLY A 149 -2.40 -15.33 -5.19
C GLY A 149 -1.51 -14.19 -4.70
N ARG A 150 -1.85 -12.93 -4.95
CA ARG A 150 -1.11 -11.74 -4.48
C ARG A 150 -1.98 -10.49 -4.58
N PRO A 151 -1.69 -9.43 -3.78
CA PRO A 151 -2.38 -8.15 -3.91
C PRO A 151 -2.21 -7.55 -5.30
N ALA A 152 -3.25 -6.88 -5.81
CA ALA A 152 -3.18 -6.13 -7.05
C ALA A 152 -2.22 -4.93 -6.90
N LEU A 153 -1.30 -4.74 -7.85
CA LEU A 153 -0.26 -3.73 -7.77
C LEU A 153 -0.49 -2.59 -8.77
N LEU A 154 -0.39 -1.36 -8.28
CA LEU A 154 -0.21 -0.16 -9.09
C LEU A 154 1.19 0.41 -8.85
N PHE A 155 1.75 1.08 -9.85
CA PHE A 155 3.06 1.72 -9.70
C PHE A 155 2.94 3.23 -9.88
N GLY A 156 3.49 3.98 -8.92
CA GLY A 156 3.51 5.43 -8.94
C GLY A 156 4.85 6.01 -9.43
N GLY A 157 4.78 7.21 -9.98
CA GLY A 157 5.94 8.01 -10.39
C GLY A 157 5.88 8.49 -11.83
N LEU A 158 6.62 9.58 -12.11
CA LEU A 158 6.61 10.29 -13.40
C LEU A 158 7.88 10.04 -14.24
N VAL A 159 8.70 9.06 -13.83
CA VAL A 159 9.94 8.73 -14.54
C VAL A 159 9.76 7.51 -15.45
N PRO A 160 10.50 7.38 -16.57
CA PRO A 160 10.37 6.24 -17.48
C PRO A 160 10.49 4.87 -16.80
N ALA A 161 11.27 4.78 -15.73
CA ALA A 161 11.40 3.55 -14.94
C ALA A 161 10.09 3.14 -14.25
N ALA A 162 9.28 4.11 -13.78
CA ALA A 162 7.98 3.82 -13.15
C ALA A 162 6.99 3.24 -14.17
N TYR A 163 6.96 3.80 -15.38
CA TYR A 163 6.12 3.26 -16.47
C TYR A 163 6.52 1.84 -16.86
N ARG A 164 7.84 1.57 -16.99
CA ARG A 164 8.31 0.21 -17.27
C ARG A 164 7.90 -0.79 -16.19
N ARG A 165 7.96 -0.40 -14.91
CA ARG A 165 7.50 -1.23 -13.79
C ARG A 165 6.00 -1.50 -13.84
N ALA A 166 5.20 -0.47 -14.14
CA ALA A 166 3.76 -0.64 -14.29
C ALA A 166 3.41 -1.66 -15.36
N VAL A 167 4.08 -1.60 -16.53
CA VAL A 167 3.88 -2.53 -17.64
C VAL A 167 4.37 -3.95 -17.30
N ALA A 168 5.52 -4.07 -16.64
CA ALA A 168 6.13 -5.37 -16.35
C ALA A 168 5.48 -6.11 -15.18
N HIS A 169 4.93 -5.39 -14.21
CA HIS A 169 4.63 -5.93 -12.89
C HIS A 169 3.26 -5.56 -12.34
N GLY A 170 2.58 -4.56 -12.87
CA GLY A 170 1.35 -4.00 -12.33
C GLY A 170 0.10 -4.29 -13.14
N GLN A 171 -1.05 -4.02 -12.52
CA GLN A 171 -2.34 -3.90 -13.21
C GLN A 171 -2.61 -2.47 -13.68
N GLY A 172 -1.74 -1.52 -13.33
CA GLY A 172 -1.89 -0.13 -13.75
C GLY A 172 -0.79 0.79 -13.23
N TRP A 173 -0.91 2.05 -13.64
CA TRP A 173 -0.03 3.13 -13.26
C TRP A 173 -0.84 4.26 -12.61
N ARG A 174 -0.18 5.00 -11.72
CA ARG A 174 -0.74 6.16 -11.05
C ARG A 174 0.27 7.31 -11.06
N GLU A 175 -0.22 8.51 -11.32
CA GLU A 175 0.49 9.75 -11.01
C GLU A 175 0.60 9.90 -9.48
N ALA A 176 1.83 10.09 -8.97
CA ALA A 176 2.15 10.18 -7.55
C ALA A 176 2.99 11.42 -7.26
#